data_97cfda80f2e83bc78572403d8fce03ca
#
_entry.id   97cfda80f2e83bc78572403d8fce03ca
#
_cell.length_a   1.000
_cell.length_b   1.000
_cell.length_c   1.000
_cell.angle_alpha   90.00
_cell.angle_beta   90.00
_cell.angle_gamma   90.00
#
_symmetry.space_group_name_H-M   'P 1'
#
loop_
_entity.id
_entity.type
_entity.pdbx_description
1 polymer ?
#
loop_
_entity_poly.entity_id
_entity_poly.type
_entity_poly.pdbx_seq_one_letter_code
_entity_poly.pdbx_strand_id
1 'polypeptide(L)'
;GLHSNGYTLINDMLWRHKLSYKDSHIGKGTPELLTPTTIYSPLIDYLLNEIPILGMAHITGGGLVENLPRVMPKGLTAHVDYNSWKMPEIFSKIMLAGEIPEEEMKRVFNLGIGFCIIVPPDVNGIDNDIECWEIGEVRCD
;
A
#
# COMPACT_ATOMS: atom_id res chain seq x y z
N GLY A 1 0.94 1.55 -8.09
CA GLY A 1 -0.46 1.71 -8.53
C GLY A 1 -1.48 1.35 -7.46
N LEU A 2 -2.75 1.38 -7.81
CA LEU A 2 -3.86 1.10 -6.89
C LEU A 2 -4.02 -0.38 -6.54
N HIS A 3 -3.28 -1.27 -7.17
CA HIS A 3 -3.37 -2.73 -7.03
C HIS A 3 -4.80 -3.26 -7.22
N SER A 4 -5.51 -2.70 -8.20
CA SER A 4 -6.92 -3.05 -8.54
C SER A 4 -7.91 -2.84 -7.39
N ASN A 5 -7.60 -1.98 -6.42
CA ASN A 5 -8.44 -1.71 -5.25
C ASN A 5 -8.96 -0.28 -5.22
N GLY A 6 -10.07 -0.09 -4.51
CA GLY A 6 -10.67 1.24 -4.31
C GLY A 6 -11.44 1.79 -5.50
N TYR A 7 -11.65 1.03 -6.58
CA TYR A 7 -12.36 1.53 -7.77
C TYR A 7 -13.83 1.86 -7.52
N THR A 8 -14.48 1.22 -6.57
CA THR A 8 -15.85 1.61 -6.18
C THR A 8 -15.86 3.04 -5.66
N LEU A 9 -14.94 3.37 -4.77
CA LEU A 9 -14.81 4.72 -4.22
C LEU A 9 -14.40 5.75 -5.31
N ILE A 10 -13.47 5.37 -6.19
CA ILE A 10 -13.06 6.22 -7.32
C ILE A 10 -14.23 6.48 -8.27
N ASN A 11 -14.96 5.45 -8.65
CA ASN A 11 -16.12 5.59 -9.54
C ASN A 11 -17.22 6.46 -8.93
N ASP A 12 -17.51 6.29 -7.64
CA ASP A 12 -18.45 7.13 -6.91
C ASP A 12 -18.01 8.60 -6.86
N MET A 13 -16.73 8.83 -6.57
CA MET A 13 -16.11 10.16 -6.61
C MET A 13 -16.22 10.79 -8.01
N LEU A 14 -15.85 10.05 -9.06
CA LEU A 14 -15.93 10.53 -10.45
C LEU A 14 -17.36 10.91 -10.82
N TRP A 15 -18.31 10.07 -10.44
CA TRP A 15 -19.73 10.31 -10.70
C TRP A 15 -20.25 11.55 -9.98
N ARG A 16 -19.98 11.70 -8.67
CA ARG A 16 -20.42 12.85 -7.86
C ARG A 16 -19.88 14.18 -8.38
N HIS A 17 -18.62 14.21 -8.80
CA HIS A 17 -17.97 15.41 -9.29
C HIS A 17 -18.08 15.60 -10.81
N LYS A 18 -18.85 14.76 -11.52
CA LYS A 18 -18.99 14.76 -12.98
C LYS A 18 -17.65 14.71 -13.71
N LEU A 19 -16.70 14.00 -13.14
CA LEU A 19 -15.37 13.77 -13.68
C LEU A 19 -15.33 12.45 -14.45
N SER A 20 -14.33 12.29 -15.28
CA SER A 20 -14.04 11.05 -15.99
C SER A 20 -12.61 10.62 -15.75
N TYR A 21 -12.28 9.38 -16.07
CA TYR A 21 -10.90 8.89 -16.06
C TYR A 21 -9.95 9.69 -16.97
N LYS A 22 -10.47 10.54 -17.84
CA LYS A 22 -9.70 11.40 -18.75
C LYS A 22 -9.47 12.81 -18.22
N ASP A 23 -10.08 13.17 -17.09
CA ASP A 23 -9.98 14.52 -16.54
C ASP A 23 -8.60 14.78 -15.91
N SER A 24 -8.07 15.95 -16.20
CA SER A 24 -6.73 16.36 -15.79
C SER A 24 -6.52 16.52 -14.27
N HIS A 25 -7.62 16.58 -13.50
CA HIS A 25 -7.57 16.72 -12.04
C HIS A 25 -7.14 15.45 -11.33
N ILE A 26 -7.31 14.29 -11.98
CA ILE A 26 -6.89 12.99 -11.45
C ILE A 26 -5.66 12.47 -12.20
N GLY A 27 -5.29 13.12 -13.31
CA GLY A 27 -4.15 12.77 -14.16
C GLY A 27 -4.56 12.78 -15.65
N LYS A 28 -3.71 13.34 -16.50
CA LYS A 28 -3.94 13.32 -17.96
C LYS A 28 -4.00 11.87 -18.44
N GLY A 29 -5.21 11.39 -18.78
CA GLY A 29 -5.40 10.10 -19.44
C GLY A 29 -5.07 8.88 -18.60
N THR A 30 -4.94 9.03 -17.31
CA THR A 30 -4.91 7.99 -16.25
C THR A 30 -4.06 6.73 -16.41
N PRO A 31 -2.84 6.79 -16.92
CA PRO A 31 -1.97 5.62 -16.77
C PRO A 31 -1.80 5.23 -15.30
N GLU A 32 -1.78 6.19 -14.38
CA GLU A 32 -1.57 5.96 -12.94
C GLU A 32 -2.71 5.15 -12.28
N LEU A 33 -3.97 5.41 -12.60
CA LEU A 33 -5.11 4.64 -12.08
C LEU A 33 -5.13 3.21 -12.64
N LEU A 34 -4.66 3.02 -13.86
CA LEU A 34 -4.62 1.73 -14.56
C LEU A 34 -3.27 1.04 -14.45
N THR A 35 -2.33 1.55 -13.66
CA THR A 35 -1.05 0.89 -13.43
C THR A 35 -1.27 -0.52 -12.90
N PRO A 36 -0.76 -1.55 -13.59
CA PRO A 36 -0.92 -2.93 -13.16
C PRO A 36 -0.33 -3.16 -11.77
N THR A 37 -0.90 -4.11 -11.05
CA THR A 37 -0.32 -4.61 -9.80
C THR A 37 1.06 -5.19 -10.08
N THR A 38 2.04 -4.82 -9.27
CA THR A 38 3.39 -5.39 -9.33
C THR A 38 3.34 -6.90 -9.08
N ILE A 39 4.06 -7.68 -9.88
CA ILE A 39 4.23 -9.11 -9.66
C ILE A 39 5.35 -9.30 -8.64
N TYR A 40 4.98 -9.61 -7.39
CA TYR A 40 5.93 -9.73 -6.27
C TYR A 40 6.62 -11.09 -6.18
N SER A 41 6.06 -12.16 -6.77
CA SER A 41 6.56 -13.52 -6.56
C SER A 41 8.04 -13.71 -6.85
N PRO A 42 8.65 -13.21 -7.96
CA PRO A 42 10.07 -13.40 -8.17
C PRO A 42 10.94 -12.71 -7.11
N LEU A 43 10.50 -11.53 -6.65
CA LEU A 43 11.19 -10.80 -5.59
C LEU A 43 11.08 -11.52 -4.25
N ILE A 44 9.90 -12.02 -3.91
CA ILE A 44 9.68 -12.75 -2.66
C ILE A 44 10.45 -14.08 -2.65
N ASP A 45 10.46 -14.82 -3.77
CA ASP A 45 11.25 -16.04 -3.90
C ASP A 45 12.74 -15.77 -3.68
N TYR A 46 13.27 -14.66 -4.20
CA TYR A 46 14.64 -14.23 -3.94
C TYR A 46 14.85 -13.92 -2.45
N LEU A 47 14.02 -13.06 -1.86
CA LEU A 47 14.17 -12.64 -0.46
C LEU A 47 14.05 -13.79 0.54
N LEU A 48 13.21 -14.79 0.27
CA LEU A 48 13.08 -15.99 1.11
C LEU A 48 14.38 -16.81 1.21
N ASN A 49 15.27 -16.70 0.20
CA ASN A 49 16.57 -17.36 0.23
C ASN A 49 17.68 -16.51 0.88
N GLU A 50 17.50 -15.18 0.95
CA GLU A 50 18.53 -14.25 1.39
C GLU A 50 18.37 -13.82 2.86
N ILE A 51 17.12 -13.69 3.33
CA ILE A 51 16.83 -13.17 4.67
C ILE A 51 15.75 -14.00 5.38
N PRO A 52 15.78 -14.07 6.72
CA PRO A 52 14.70 -14.68 7.47
C PRO A 52 13.43 -13.81 7.39
N ILE A 53 12.34 -14.37 6.88
CA ILE A 53 11.03 -13.73 6.81
C ILE A 53 10.09 -14.41 7.80
N LEU A 54 9.56 -13.65 8.76
CA LEU A 54 8.67 -14.12 9.82
C LEU A 54 7.19 -14.07 9.40
N GLY A 55 6.85 -13.17 8.49
CA GLY A 55 5.50 -13.01 7.98
C GLY A 55 5.46 -12.18 6.71
N MET A 56 4.40 -12.33 5.94
CA MET A 56 4.21 -11.63 4.65
C MET A 56 2.76 -11.23 4.47
N ALA A 57 2.54 -10.03 3.92
CA ALA A 57 1.21 -9.54 3.58
C ALA A 57 1.21 -8.87 2.21
N HIS A 58 0.41 -9.36 1.28
CA HIS A 58 0.08 -8.66 0.06
C HIS A 58 -1.01 -7.63 0.36
N ILE A 59 -0.71 -6.36 0.18
CA ILE A 59 -1.63 -5.28 0.54
C ILE A 59 -2.64 -5.06 -0.60
N THR A 60 -3.86 -5.46 -0.33
CA THR A 60 -5.01 -5.40 -1.22
C THR A 60 -6.11 -4.51 -0.63
N GLY A 61 -7.38 -4.71 -0.98
CA GLY A 61 -8.51 -4.01 -0.35
C GLY A 61 -8.45 -4.13 1.17
N GLY A 62 -8.72 -3.03 1.85
CA GLY A 62 -8.54 -2.91 3.30
C GLY A 62 -7.23 -2.24 3.71
N GLY A 63 -6.33 -1.97 2.74
CA GLY A 63 -5.05 -1.30 3.00
C GLY A 63 -4.17 -2.02 4.02
N LEU A 64 -3.21 -1.31 4.60
CA LEU A 64 -2.36 -1.84 5.67
C LEU A 64 -3.18 -2.21 6.92
N VAL A 65 -4.21 -1.41 7.21
CA VAL A 65 -5.05 -1.53 8.41
C VAL A 65 -5.71 -2.92 8.53
N GLU A 66 -6.19 -3.48 7.42
CA GLU A 66 -6.87 -4.77 7.45
C GLU A 66 -5.97 -5.95 7.05
N ASN A 67 -4.93 -5.72 6.23
CA ASN A 67 -4.11 -6.83 5.74
C ASN A 67 -3.00 -7.23 6.72
N LEU A 68 -2.38 -6.29 7.44
CA LEU A 68 -1.35 -6.62 8.43
C LEU A 68 -1.88 -7.46 9.60
N PRO A 69 -3.02 -7.15 10.23
CA PRO A 69 -3.54 -7.97 11.33
C PRO A 69 -3.79 -9.44 10.97
N ARG A 70 -4.06 -9.75 9.70
CA ARG A 70 -4.30 -11.12 9.24
C ARG A 70 -3.08 -12.04 9.35
N VAL A 71 -1.89 -11.45 9.34
CA VAL A 71 -0.62 -12.19 9.41
C VAL A 71 0.07 -12.07 10.77
N MET A 72 -0.54 -11.30 11.70
CA MET A 72 -0.02 -11.16 13.06
C MET A 72 -0.42 -12.37 13.91
N PRO A 73 0.53 -12.95 14.66
CA PRO A 73 0.19 -13.87 15.74
C PRO A 73 -0.64 -13.18 16.82
N LYS A 74 -1.39 -13.98 17.56
CA LYS A 74 -2.20 -13.48 18.69
C LYS A 74 -1.32 -12.79 19.74
N GLY A 75 -1.71 -11.60 20.17
CA GLY A 75 -0.97 -10.78 21.15
C GLY A 75 0.15 -9.93 20.53
N LEU A 76 0.21 -9.86 19.19
CA LEU A 76 1.14 -8.98 18.50
C LEU A 76 0.36 -8.02 17.58
N THR A 77 0.81 -6.77 17.53
CA THR A 77 0.23 -5.72 16.71
C THR A 77 1.32 -5.02 15.87
N ALA A 78 1.02 -4.77 14.59
CA ALA A 78 1.86 -3.98 13.72
C ALA A 78 1.59 -2.49 13.93
N HIS A 79 2.62 -1.73 14.27
CA HIS A 79 2.59 -0.28 14.38
C HIS A 79 3.22 0.34 13.15
N VAL A 80 2.41 0.97 12.32
CA VAL A 80 2.83 1.56 11.02
C VAL A 80 3.05 3.06 11.17
N ASP A 81 4.21 3.53 10.74
CA ASP A 81 4.49 4.96 10.58
C ASP A 81 4.23 5.38 9.13
N TYR A 82 3.10 6.01 8.88
CA TYR A 82 2.70 6.51 7.55
C TYR A 82 3.56 7.65 7.01
N ASN A 83 4.53 8.16 7.78
CA ASN A 83 5.49 9.16 7.34
C ASN A 83 6.83 8.55 6.89
N SER A 84 7.02 7.23 7.04
CA SER A 84 8.29 6.56 6.74
C SER A 84 8.55 6.36 5.24
N TRP A 85 7.55 6.58 4.39
CA TRP A 85 7.69 6.54 2.93
C TRP A 85 6.97 7.70 2.25
N LYS A 86 7.38 7.98 1.02
CA LYS A 86 6.69 8.97 0.19
C LYS A 86 5.47 8.36 -0.47
N MET A 87 4.29 8.75 -0.02
CA MET A 87 3.03 8.35 -0.66
C MET A 87 2.98 8.83 -2.11
N PRO A 88 2.65 7.96 -3.09
CA PRO A 88 2.48 8.34 -4.49
C PRO A 88 1.41 9.43 -4.67
N GLU A 89 1.68 10.41 -5.52
CA GLU A 89 0.81 11.58 -5.73
C GLU A 89 -0.63 11.24 -6.12
N ILE A 90 -0.84 10.08 -6.77
CA ILE A 90 -2.17 9.65 -7.17
C ILE A 90 -3.12 9.55 -5.97
N PHE A 91 -2.65 9.09 -4.81
CA PHE A 91 -3.47 8.98 -3.60
C PHE A 91 -3.84 10.35 -3.04
N SER A 92 -2.91 11.31 -3.05
CA SER A 92 -3.20 12.70 -2.66
C SER A 92 -4.21 13.35 -3.59
N LYS A 93 -4.10 13.10 -4.90
CA LYS A 93 -5.06 13.60 -5.91
C LYS A 93 -6.46 13.01 -5.68
N ILE A 94 -6.56 11.71 -5.43
CA ILE A 94 -7.84 11.03 -5.13
C ILE A 94 -8.45 11.59 -3.84
N MET A 95 -7.66 11.73 -2.80
CA MET A 95 -8.09 12.26 -1.49
C MET A 95 -8.66 13.67 -1.63
N LEU A 96 -7.94 14.56 -2.33
CA LEU A 96 -8.37 15.94 -2.54
C LEU A 96 -9.60 16.03 -3.45
N ALA A 97 -9.59 15.34 -4.59
CA ALA A 97 -10.70 15.40 -5.56
C ALA A 97 -11.99 14.77 -5.02
N GLY A 98 -11.87 13.77 -4.17
CA GLY A 98 -13.02 13.09 -3.58
C GLY A 98 -13.41 13.61 -2.20
N GLU A 99 -12.69 14.60 -1.65
CA GLU A 99 -12.86 15.05 -0.27
C GLU A 99 -12.88 13.88 0.73
N ILE A 100 -12.02 12.87 0.47
CA ILE A 100 -11.99 11.61 1.22
C ILE A 100 -11.15 11.80 2.48
N PRO A 101 -11.68 11.46 3.67
CA PRO A 101 -10.90 11.50 4.90
C PRO A 101 -9.67 10.59 4.85
N GLU A 102 -8.57 11.01 5.48
CA GLU A 102 -7.32 10.25 5.52
C GLU A 102 -7.50 8.81 6.04
N GLU A 103 -8.33 8.65 7.09
CA GLU A 103 -8.62 7.33 7.67
C GLU A 103 -9.31 6.39 6.66
N GLU A 104 -10.19 6.93 5.83
CA GLU A 104 -10.82 6.14 4.77
C GLU A 104 -9.81 5.80 3.67
N MET A 105 -8.91 6.71 3.32
CA MET A 105 -7.80 6.43 2.40
C MET A 105 -6.93 5.26 2.89
N LYS A 106 -6.58 5.24 4.18
CA LYS A 106 -5.81 4.15 4.80
C LYS A 106 -6.52 2.80 4.78
N ARG A 107 -7.86 2.82 4.86
CA ARG A 107 -8.68 1.59 4.84
C ARG A 107 -8.94 1.06 3.43
N VAL A 108 -8.98 1.92 2.43
CA VAL A 108 -9.33 1.53 1.05
C VAL A 108 -8.09 1.22 0.23
N PHE A 109 -7.02 2.00 0.40
CA PHE A 109 -5.87 1.97 -0.49
C PHE A 109 -4.58 1.48 0.19
N ASN A 110 -3.66 0.98 -0.64
CA ASN A 110 -2.33 0.56 -0.22
C ASN A 110 -1.38 1.75 0.06
N LEU A 111 -1.71 2.96 -0.35
CA LEU A 111 -0.95 4.21 -0.21
C LEU A 111 0.52 4.13 -0.68
N GLY A 112 0.81 3.21 -1.61
CA GLY A 112 2.15 3.00 -2.16
C GLY A 112 2.86 1.74 -1.64
N ILE A 113 2.36 1.13 -0.57
CA ILE A 113 2.90 -0.11 -0.02
C ILE A 113 2.09 -1.29 -0.52
N GLY A 114 2.61 -1.99 -1.51
CA GLY A 114 1.88 -3.10 -2.15
C GLY A 114 2.15 -4.46 -1.53
N PHE A 115 3.27 -4.61 -0.83
CA PHE A 115 3.65 -5.85 -0.16
C PHE A 115 4.46 -5.53 1.09
N CYS A 116 4.20 -6.24 2.19
CA CYS A 116 4.94 -6.13 3.43
C CYS A 116 5.59 -7.46 3.77
N ILE A 117 6.81 -7.40 4.29
CA ILE A 117 7.48 -8.52 4.96
C ILE A 117 7.76 -8.14 6.41
N ILE A 118 7.73 -9.11 7.28
CA ILE A 118 8.13 -8.98 8.68
C ILE A 118 9.41 -9.75 8.86
N VAL A 119 10.43 -9.08 9.36
CA VAL A 119 11.77 -9.65 9.55
C VAL A 119 12.21 -9.47 10.99
N PRO A 120 13.18 -10.26 11.49
CA PRO A 120 13.82 -10.01 12.77
C PRO A 120 14.48 -8.62 12.81
N PRO A 121 14.62 -8.01 14.02
CA PRO A 121 15.16 -6.65 14.16
C PRO A 121 16.65 -6.52 13.84
N ASP A 122 17.37 -7.64 13.74
CA ASP A 122 18.78 -7.69 13.39
C ASP A 122 19.04 -7.83 11.88
N VAL A 123 18.00 -7.92 11.06
CA VAL A 123 18.12 -7.88 9.61
C VAL A 123 18.44 -6.45 9.17
N ASN A 124 19.70 -6.20 8.86
CA ASN A 124 20.19 -4.91 8.40
C ASN A 124 20.34 -4.91 6.88
N GLY A 125 19.48 -4.14 6.25
CA GLY A 125 19.54 -3.88 4.80
C GLY A 125 19.02 -5.03 3.95
N ILE A 126 18.02 -4.73 3.17
CA ILE A 126 17.67 -5.48 1.96
C ILE A 126 18.52 -4.88 0.85
N ASP A 127 18.88 -5.69 -0.15
CA ASP A 127 19.67 -5.27 -1.30
C ASP A 127 19.25 -3.87 -1.79
N ASN A 128 20.23 -2.98 -1.97
CA ASN A 128 20.00 -1.58 -2.36
C ASN A 128 19.31 -1.42 -3.72
N ASP A 129 19.29 -2.45 -4.55
CA ASP A 129 18.57 -2.46 -5.83
C ASP A 129 17.06 -2.72 -5.65
N ILE A 130 16.61 -3.04 -4.44
CA ILE A 130 15.19 -3.26 -4.11
C ILE A 130 14.63 -2.00 -3.45
N GLU A 131 13.64 -1.39 -4.09
CA GLU A 131 12.91 -0.26 -3.51
C GLU A 131 12.03 -0.74 -2.35
N CYS A 132 12.47 -0.47 -1.12
CA CYS A 132 11.78 -0.85 0.10
C CYS A 132 11.96 0.19 1.20
N TRP A 133 11.08 0.16 2.18
CA TRP A 133 11.07 1.06 3.34
C TRP A 133 10.80 0.27 4.61
N GLU A 134 11.46 0.66 5.69
CA GLU A 134 11.03 0.28 7.03
C GLU A 134 9.81 1.13 7.40
N ILE A 135 8.63 0.51 7.41
CA ILE A 135 7.37 1.21 7.61
C ILE A 135 6.81 1.11 9.02
N GLY A 136 7.50 0.43 9.91
CA GLY A 136 7.06 0.27 11.29
C GLY A 136 7.61 -0.98 11.97
N GLU A 137 7.05 -1.31 13.09
CA GLU A 137 7.49 -2.43 13.93
C GLU A 137 6.32 -3.25 14.47
N VAL A 138 6.62 -4.48 14.86
CA VAL A 138 5.66 -5.37 15.55
C VAL A 138 5.93 -5.32 17.04
N ARG A 139 4.88 -5.07 17.84
CA ARG A 139 4.94 -4.99 19.31
C ARG A 139 3.99 -5.98 19.95
N CYS A 140 4.26 -6.32 21.20
CA CYS A 140 3.29 -7.00 22.07
C CYS A 140 2.17 -6.01 22.47
N ASP A 141 0.92 -6.52 22.50
CA ASP A 141 -0.24 -5.78 22.98
C ASP A 141 -0.16 -5.48 24.46
#